data_cdf569067b0dc6aa5d57cbc9794bae65
#
_entry.id   cdf569067b0dc6aa5d57cbc9794bae65
#
_cell.length_a   1.000
_cell.length_b   1.000
_cell.length_c   1.000
_cell.angle_alpha   90.00
_cell.angle_beta   90.00
_cell.angle_gamma   90.00
#
_symmetry.space_group_name_H-M   'P 1'
#
loop_
_entity.id
_entity.type
_entity.pdbx_description
1 polymer ?
#
loop_
_entity_poly.entity_id
_entity_poly.type
_entity_poly.pdbx_seq_one_letter_code
_entity_poly.pdbx_strand_id
1 'polypeptide(L)'
;AEVLKQEMHTLTTALRTADLKPSEWYTPGQLAVMLRSAYDPGVAATLERSGTIGHDLATAGPVAVEETWEGLRSDSAHHAVLWISEWPRSLVYPGFLAPVLLSSGIRRSFTLLCDPIRSDQAARDIRKKKTEYISDATQRQRVGQIEDAQQSAEYQDVLQQEADLTSGHGVIRYTGLIAVSATSN
;
A
#
# COMPACT_ATOMS: atom_id res chain seq x y z
N ALA A 1 26.97 -6.82 -1.71
CA ALA A 1 26.44 -8.14 -1.32
C ALA A 1 26.27 -8.25 0.19
N GLU A 2 27.27 -7.91 1.01
CA GLU A 2 27.21 -8.03 2.48
C GLU A 2 26.11 -7.17 3.10
N VAL A 3 26.01 -5.89 2.71
CA VAL A 3 24.97 -4.96 3.20
C VAL A 3 23.57 -5.53 2.93
N LEU A 4 23.33 -6.05 1.71
CA LEU A 4 22.03 -6.62 1.35
C LEU A 4 21.69 -7.84 2.24
N LYS A 5 22.65 -8.72 2.50
CA LYS A 5 22.44 -9.88 3.40
C LYS A 5 22.13 -9.46 4.82
N GLN A 6 22.81 -8.42 5.31
CA GLN A 6 22.55 -7.86 6.64
C GLN A 6 21.13 -7.28 6.73
N GLU A 7 20.69 -6.50 5.72
CA GLU A 7 19.34 -5.94 5.66
C GLU A 7 18.27 -7.05 5.57
N MET A 8 18.48 -8.07 4.75
CA MET A 8 17.59 -9.24 4.69
C MET A 8 17.47 -9.94 6.03
N HIS A 9 18.58 -10.12 6.76
CA HIS A 9 18.58 -10.72 8.09
C HIS A 9 17.82 -9.85 9.09
N THR A 10 18.07 -8.55 9.11
CA THR A 10 17.40 -7.57 9.97
C THR A 10 15.90 -7.58 9.74
N LEU A 11 15.47 -7.52 8.48
CA LEU A 11 14.06 -7.55 8.12
C LEU A 11 13.39 -8.88 8.47
N THR A 12 14.07 -10.01 8.21
CA THR A 12 13.58 -11.33 8.61
C THR A 12 13.35 -11.43 10.12
N THR A 13 14.27 -10.88 10.90
CA THR A 13 14.18 -10.86 12.37
C THR A 13 13.03 -9.97 12.83
N ALA A 14 12.90 -8.77 12.25
CA ALA A 14 11.79 -7.86 12.55
C ALA A 14 10.41 -8.47 12.24
N LEU A 15 10.27 -9.14 11.09
CA LEU A 15 9.04 -9.84 10.72
C LEU A 15 8.70 -10.95 11.72
N ARG A 16 9.69 -11.75 12.13
CA ARG A 16 9.49 -12.80 13.15
C ARG A 16 9.09 -12.22 14.52
N THR A 17 9.66 -11.08 14.91
CA THR A 17 9.28 -10.39 16.14
C THR A 17 7.83 -9.89 16.09
N ALA A 18 7.34 -9.56 14.90
CA ALA A 18 5.94 -9.20 14.65
C ALA A 18 5.02 -10.42 14.44
N ASP A 19 5.48 -11.63 14.79
CA ASP A 19 4.77 -12.92 14.59
C ASP A 19 4.41 -13.24 13.13
N LEU A 20 5.14 -12.64 12.18
CA LEU A 20 5.05 -12.97 10.77
C LEU A 20 6.12 -14.01 10.43
N LYS A 21 5.72 -15.03 9.65
CA LYS A 21 6.62 -16.12 9.22
C LYS A 21 7.02 -15.91 7.76
N PRO A 22 8.12 -15.17 7.48
CA PRO A 22 8.64 -15.09 6.11
C PRO A 22 9.06 -16.49 5.64
N SER A 23 8.68 -16.89 4.43
CA SER A 23 9.05 -18.19 3.88
C SER A 23 10.46 -18.13 3.31
N GLU A 24 10.62 -17.50 2.17
CA GLU A 24 11.88 -17.42 1.44
C GLU A 24 12.05 -16.06 0.77
N TRP A 25 13.30 -15.68 0.56
CA TRP A 25 13.65 -14.53 -0.27
C TRP A 25 13.70 -14.97 -1.73
N TYR A 26 13.07 -14.21 -2.59
CA TYR A 26 13.14 -14.49 -4.02
C TYR A 26 14.56 -14.29 -4.56
N THR A 27 15.00 -15.22 -5.37
CA THR A 27 16.17 -15.03 -6.23
C THR A 27 15.82 -14.03 -7.35
N PRO A 28 16.82 -13.40 -8.00
CA PRO A 28 16.56 -12.51 -9.13
C PRO A 28 15.73 -13.16 -10.24
N GLY A 29 15.97 -14.45 -10.55
CA GLY A 29 15.19 -15.20 -11.54
C GLY A 29 13.73 -15.41 -11.12
N GLN A 30 13.48 -15.75 -9.85
CA GLN A 30 12.11 -15.86 -9.33
C GLN A 30 11.38 -14.52 -9.38
N LEU A 31 12.07 -13.44 -9.02
CA LEU A 31 11.51 -12.10 -9.10
C LEU A 31 11.19 -11.69 -10.55
N ALA A 32 12.07 -12.04 -11.50
CA ALA A 32 11.85 -11.81 -12.93
C ALA A 32 10.60 -12.54 -13.44
N VAL A 33 10.43 -13.82 -13.07
CA VAL A 33 9.23 -14.60 -13.42
C VAL A 33 7.97 -14.00 -12.82
N MET A 34 8.03 -13.59 -11.54
CA MET A 34 6.91 -12.96 -10.87
C MET A 34 6.50 -11.65 -11.58
N LEU A 35 7.45 -10.77 -11.86
CA LEU A 35 7.19 -9.51 -12.57
C LEU A 35 6.64 -9.74 -13.96
N ARG A 36 7.26 -10.62 -14.75
CA ARG A 36 6.79 -10.95 -16.11
C ARG A 36 5.36 -11.48 -16.10
N SER A 37 5.04 -12.38 -15.18
CA SER A 37 3.70 -12.94 -15.04
C SER A 37 2.68 -11.93 -14.53
N ALA A 38 3.11 -10.87 -13.84
CA ALA A 38 2.23 -9.79 -13.40
C ALA A 38 1.83 -8.89 -14.58
N TYR A 39 2.78 -8.55 -15.46
CA TYR A 39 2.51 -7.74 -16.66
C TYR A 39 1.83 -8.52 -17.78
N ASP A 40 2.12 -9.82 -17.92
CA ASP A 40 1.50 -10.70 -18.92
C ASP A 40 0.99 -11.99 -18.27
N PRO A 41 -0.20 -11.99 -17.68
CA PRO A 41 -0.79 -13.18 -17.08
C PRO A 41 -0.95 -14.35 -18.05
N GLY A 42 -1.04 -14.09 -19.35
CA GLY A 42 -1.17 -15.11 -20.38
C GLY A 42 0.03 -16.07 -20.45
N VAL A 43 1.24 -15.60 -20.14
CA VAL A 43 2.44 -16.42 -20.15
C VAL A 43 2.76 -17.10 -18.80
N ALA A 44 2.00 -16.81 -17.75
CA ALA A 44 2.29 -17.29 -16.39
C ALA A 44 2.46 -18.81 -16.32
N ALA A 45 1.52 -19.58 -16.88
CA ALA A 45 1.60 -21.05 -16.88
C ALA A 45 2.79 -21.60 -17.66
N THR A 46 3.29 -20.88 -18.65
CA THR A 46 4.49 -21.26 -19.42
C THR A 46 5.75 -20.97 -18.60
N LEU A 47 5.80 -19.80 -17.94
CA LEU A 47 6.90 -19.41 -17.06
C LEU A 47 7.03 -20.36 -15.86
N GLU A 48 5.92 -20.74 -15.26
CA GLU A 48 5.92 -21.71 -14.15
C GLU A 48 6.51 -23.07 -14.57
N ARG A 49 6.21 -23.54 -15.78
CA ARG A 49 6.75 -24.80 -16.33
C ARG A 49 8.21 -24.71 -16.72
N SER A 50 8.66 -23.57 -17.23
CA SER A 50 10.06 -23.36 -17.64
C SER A 50 11.01 -23.15 -16.46
N GLY A 51 10.47 -22.89 -15.27
CA GLY A 51 11.26 -22.56 -14.08
C GLY A 51 11.87 -21.17 -14.13
N THR A 52 12.86 -20.94 -13.27
CA THR A 52 13.47 -19.60 -13.08
C THR A 52 14.81 -19.42 -13.79
N ILE A 53 15.31 -20.46 -14.45
CA ILE A 53 16.62 -20.43 -15.13
C ILE A 53 16.53 -19.60 -16.41
N GLY A 54 17.47 -18.68 -16.58
CA GLY A 54 17.56 -17.83 -17.79
C GLY A 54 16.65 -16.59 -17.77
N HIS A 55 15.87 -16.36 -16.71
CA HIS A 55 15.08 -15.14 -16.57
C HIS A 55 15.91 -14.03 -15.90
N ASP A 56 15.93 -12.87 -16.54
CA ASP A 56 16.64 -11.67 -16.07
C ASP A 56 15.65 -10.55 -15.71
N LEU A 57 15.91 -9.87 -14.61
CA LEU A 57 15.15 -8.70 -14.17
C LEU A 57 15.13 -7.58 -15.22
N ALA A 58 16.21 -7.40 -15.97
CA ALA A 58 16.30 -6.38 -17.01
C ALA A 58 15.28 -6.59 -18.15
N THR A 59 14.85 -7.84 -18.37
CA THR A 59 13.88 -8.21 -19.43
C THR A 59 12.52 -8.63 -18.88
N ALA A 60 12.30 -8.51 -17.58
CA ALA A 60 11.07 -8.94 -16.92
C ALA A 60 9.88 -7.98 -17.17
N GLY A 61 10.15 -6.74 -17.59
CA GLY A 61 9.11 -5.77 -17.92
C GLY A 61 8.32 -6.13 -19.18
N PRO A 62 7.21 -5.42 -19.45
CA PRO A 62 6.43 -5.60 -20.67
C PRO A 62 7.21 -5.14 -21.90
N VAL A 63 6.97 -5.81 -23.03
CA VAL A 63 7.57 -5.43 -24.33
C VAL A 63 6.81 -4.27 -24.97
N ALA A 64 5.50 -4.23 -24.79
CA ALA A 64 4.63 -3.18 -25.31
C ALA A 64 3.72 -2.69 -24.19
N VAL A 65 3.58 -1.37 -24.08
CA VAL A 65 2.69 -0.72 -23.13
C VAL A 65 1.86 0.33 -23.86
N GLU A 66 0.56 0.29 -23.64
CA GLU A 66 -0.39 1.28 -24.12
C GLU A 66 -1.18 1.81 -22.92
N GLU A 67 -1.08 3.10 -22.69
CA GLU A 67 -1.82 3.77 -21.61
C GLU A 67 -3.07 4.43 -22.21
N THR A 68 -4.20 4.19 -21.59
CA THR A 68 -5.47 4.83 -21.92
C THR A 68 -6.05 5.48 -20.67
N TRP A 69 -7.07 6.33 -20.86
CA TRP A 69 -7.77 6.95 -19.74
C TRP A 69 -8.49 5.94 -18.82
N GLU A 70 -8.81 4.77 -19.33
CA GLU A 70 -9.55 3.72 -18.62
C GLU A 70 -8.65 2.65 -17.99
N GLY A 71 -7.37 2.59 -18.37
CA GLY A 71 -6.45 1.58 -17.87
C GLY A 71 -5.16 1.49 -18.66
N LEU A 72 -4.41 0.46 -18.34
CA LEU A 72 -3.13 0.13 -18.94
C LEU A 72 -3.25 -1.20 -19.68
N ARG A 73 -2.78 -1.26 -20.91
CA ARG A 73 -2.54 -2.51 -21.62
C ARG A 73 -1.04 -2.80 -21.63
N SER A 74 -0.65 -4.02 -21.23
CA SER A 74 0.71 -4.50 -21.36
C SER A 74 0.74 -5.85 -22.06
N ASP A 75 1.42 -5.91 -23.20
CA ASP A 75 1.48 -7.12 -24.05
C ASP A 75 0.06 -7.65 -24.36
N SER A 76 -0.32 -8.83 -23.83
CA SER A 76 -1.62 -9.46 -24.06
C SER A 76 -2.67 -9.14 -22.97
N ALA A 77 -2.33 -8.32 -21.97
CA ALA A 77 -3.17 -8.11 -20.81
C ALA A 77 -3.67 -6.67 -20.69
N HIS A 78 -4.84 -6.55 -20.08
CA HIS A 78 -5.43 -5.28 -19.66
C HIS A 78 -5.37 -5.18 -18.14
N HIS A 79 -5.01 -4.00 -17.64
CA HIS A 79 -4.87 -3.73 -16.21
C HIS A 79 -5.66 -2.47 -15.84
N ALA A 80 -6.34 -2.53 -14.70
CA ALA A 80 -6.91 -1.37 -14.04
C ALA A 80 -6.35 -1.28 -12.63
N VAL A 81 -5.97 -0.08 -12.20
CA VAL A 81 -5.48 0.17 -10.84
C VAL A 81 -6.46 1.07 -10.14
N LEU A 82 -6.98 0.59 -9.03
CA LEU A 82 -7.88 1.30 -8.15
C LEU A 82 -7.11 1.80 -6.94
N TRP A 83 -7.25 3.06 -6.62
CA TRP A 83 -6.74 3.63 -5.39
C TRP A 83 -7.82 3.57 -4.30
N ILE A 84 -7.45 3.11 -3.11
CA ILE A 84 -8.31 3.16 -1.94
C ILE A 84 -8.25 4.58 -1.40
N SER A 85 -9.25 5.37 -1.74
CA SER A 85 -9.31 6.79 -1.37
C SER A 85 -9.64 7.00 0.11
N GLU A 86 -10.39 6.09 0.71
CA GLU A 86 -10.80 6.18 2.10
C GLU A 86 -10.85 4.80 2.75
N TRP A 87 -10.35 4.73 3.98
CA TRP A 87 -10.40 3.56 4.83
C TRP A 87 -11.51 3.68 5.87
N PRO A 88 -12.10 2.56 6.34
CA PRO A 88 -13.08 2.60 7.40
C PRO A 88 -12.54 3.31 8.64
N ARG A 89 -13.29 4.29 9.15
CA ARG A 89 -12.95 5.01 10.38
C ARG A 89 -13.40 4.26 11.64
N SER A 90 -14.33 3.34 11.50
CA SER A 90 -14.81 2.48 12.58
C SER A 90 -14.01 1.18 12.65
N LEU A 91 -14.06 0.54 13.83
CA LEU A 91 -13.48 -0.78 14.00
C LEU A 91 -14.12 -1.77 13.02
N VAL A 92 -13.28 -2.47 12.27
CA VAL A 92 -13.69 -3.50 11.32
C VAL A 92 -13.30 -4.89 11.84
N TYR A 93 -14.03 -5.91 11.43
CA TYR A 93 -13.69 -7.28 11.77
C TYR A 93 -12.44 -7.76 11.01
N PRO A 94 -11.64 -8.68 11.56
CA PRO A 94 -10.53 -9.31 10.85
C PRO A 94 -11.03 -9.95 9.54
N GLY A 95 -10.32 -9.65 8.44
CA GLY A 95 -10.69 -10.16 7.11
C GLY A 95 -11.77 -9.36 6.38
N PHE A 96 -12.08 -8.14 6.78
CA PHE A 96 -13.06 -7.29 6.07
C PHE A 96 -12.74 -7.07 4.58
N LEU A 97 -11.46 -7.19 4.18
CA LEU A 97 -11.04 -7.16 2.78
C LEU A 97 -11.17 -8.51 2.05
N ALA A 98 -11.53 -9.60 2.75
CA ALA A 98 -11.62 -10.92 2.16
C ALA A 98 -12.55 -11.00 0.92
N PRO A 99 -13.73 -10.36 0.87
CA PRO A 99 -14.56 -10.35 -0.33
C PRO A 99 -13.85 -9.76 -1.56
N VAL A 100 -12.99 -8.78 -1.35
CA VAL A 100 -12.22 -8.15 -2.42
C VAL A 100 -11.00 -8.99 -2.78
N LEU A 101 -10.27 -9.51 -1.79
CA LEU A 101 -9.00 -10.19 -1.99
C LEU A 101 -9.14 -11.67 -2.39
N LEU A 102 -10.18 -12.36 -1.93
CA LEU A 102 -10.34 -13.81 -2.08
C LEU A 102 -11.39 -14.22 -3.11
N SER A 103 -12.10 -13.27 -3.77
CA SER A 103 -13.05 -13.64 -4.82
C SER A 103 -12.33 -14.33 -5.98
N SER A 104 -12.89 -15.44 -6.48
CA SER A 104 -12.32 -16.26 -7.55
C SER A 104 -12.55 -15.65 -8.95
N GLY A 105 -11.77 -16.09 -9.93
CA GLY A 105 -11.99 -15.78 -11.35
C GLY A 105 -11.38 -14.48 -11.85
N ILE A 106 -10.82 -13.64 -10.99
CA ILE A 106 -10.16 -12.39 -11.39
C ILE A 106 -8.76 -12.36 -10.79
N ARG A 107 -7.76 -12.15 -11.63
CA ARG A 107 -6.39 -11.92 -11.16
C ARG A 107 -6.27 -10.52 -10.59
N ARG A 108 -5.77 -10.43 -9.38
CA ARG A 108 -5.61 -9.15 -8.68
C ARG A 108 -4.39 -9.16 -7.79
N SER A 109 -3.89 -7.97 -7.51
CA SER A 109 -2.90 -7.73 -6.47
C SER A 109 -3.37 -6.59 -5.57
N PHE A 110 -3.06 -6.72 -4.29
CA PHE A 110 -3.22 -5.66 -3.31
C PHE A 110 -1.84 -5.17 -2.91
N THR A 111 -1.62 -3.87 -3.00
CA THR A 111 -0.37 -3.23 -2.64
C THR A 111 -0.64 -2.20 -1.55
N LEU A 112 0.08 -2.31 -0.44
CA LEU A 112 0.08 -1.32 0.62
C LEU A 112 1.45 -0.64 0.63
N LEU A 113 1.48 0.63 0.26
CA LEU A 113 2.66 1.48 0.37
C LEU A 113 2.67 2.10 1.76
N CYS A 114 3.70 1.83 2.53
CA CYS A 114 3.87 2.36 3.88
C CYS A 114 5.10 3.25 3.93
N ASP A 115 4.91 4.51 4.32
CA ASP A 115 5.98 5.51 4.47
C ASP A 115 6.07 5.93 5.94
N PRO A 116 7.06 5.42 6.70
CA PRO A 116 7.27 5.80 8.08
C PRO A 116 7.67 7.28 8.19
N ILE A 117 6.95 8.04 8.98
CA ILE A 117 7.22 9.46 9.23
C ILE A 117 8.09 9.58 10.48
N ARG A 118 9.17 10.35 10.38
CA ARG A 118 10.03 10.62 11.54
C ARG A 118 9.23 11.29 12.65
N SER A 119 9.46 10.88 13.89
CA SER A 119 8.69 11.37 15.06
C SER A 119 8.74 12.89 15.21
N ASP A 120 9.89 13.52 14.91
CA ASP A 120 10.04 14.98 14.97
C ASP A 120 9.20 15.71 13.89
N GLN A 121 9.09 15.12 12.70
CA GLN A 121 8.22 15.63 11.63
C GLN A 121 6.75 15.39 11.97
N ALA A 122 6.38 14.19 12.43
CA ALA A 122 5.02 13.87 12.85
C ALA A 122 4.52 14.84 13.93
N ALA A 123 5.36 15.14 14.94
CA ALA A 123 5.03 16.09 15.99
C ALA A 123 4.80 17.51 15.46
N ARG A 124 5.58 17.96 14.48
CA ARG A 124 5.37 19.26 13.82
C ARG A 124 4.06 19.29 13.03
N ASP A 125 3.78 18.25 12.27
CA ASP A 125 2.57 18.14 11.44
C ASP A 125 1.30 18.11 12.30
N ILE A 126 1.32 17.34 13.40
CA ILE A 126 0.23 17.30 14.38
C ILE A 126 -0.01 18.69 15.01
N ARG A 127 1.06 19.37 15.43
CA ARG A 127 0.97 20.71 16.03
C ARG A 127 0.39 21.71 15.03
N LYS A 128 0.80 21.65 13.77
CA LYS A 128 0.28 22.49 12.70
C LYS A 128 -1.23 22.29 12.52
N LYS A 129 -1.67 21.02 12.40
CA LYS A 129 -3.10 20.68 12.29
C LYS A 129 -3.93 21.17 13.48
N LYS A 130 -3.41 21.00 14.70
CA LYS A 130 -4.08 21.54 15.91
C LYS A 130 -4.24 23.04 15.85
N THR A 131 -3.20 23.76 15.43
CA THR A 131 -3.25 25.23 15.33
C THR A 131 -4.26 25.70 14.25
N GLU A 132 -4.26 25.03 13.10
CA GLU A 132 -5.22 25.28 12.03
C GLU A 132 -6.66 25.05 12.52
N TYR A 133 -6.92 23.92 13.19
CA TYR A 133 -8.26 23.64 13.73
C TYR A 133 -8.73 24.71 14.72
N ILE A 134 -7.88 25.10 15.68
CA ILE A 134 -8.19 26.11 16.69
C ILE A 134 -8.46 27.47 16.03
N SER A 135 -7.66 27.84 15.04
CA SER A 135 -7.85 29.08 14.27
C SER A 135 -9.20 29.11 13.55
N ASP A 136 -9.51 28.02 12.83
CA ASP A 136 -10.75 27.87 12.08
C ASP A 136 -11.97 27.82 13.00
N ALA A 137 -11.89 27.15 14.15
CA ALA A 137 -12.94 27.11 15.15
C ALA A 137 -13.23 28.53 15.72
N THR A 138 -12.16 29.29 16.01
CA THR A 138 -12.29 30.67 16.51
C THR A 138 -12.92 31.57 15.46
N GLN A 139 -12.54 31.42 14.18
CA GLN A 139 -13.12 32.24 13.10
C GLN A 139 -14.61 31.91 12.89
N ARG A 140 -15.00 30.64 12.93
CA ARG A 140 -16.41 30.21 12.81
C ARG A 140 -17.28 30.72 13.96
N GLN A 141 -16.79 30.64 15.19
CA GLN A 141 -17.50 31.20 16.33
C GLN A 141 -17.79 32.69 16.16
N ARG A 142 -16.85 33.45 15.58
CA ARG A 142 -17.06 34.91 15.29
C ARG A 142 -18.15 35.15 14.25
N VAL A 143 -18.38 34.19 13.33
CA VAL A 143 -19.38 34.31 12.25
C VAL A 143 -20.71 33.63 12.64
N GLY A 144 -20.77 32.99 13.81
CA GLY A 144 -21.98 32.33 14.30
C GLY A 144 -22.28 30.99 13.59
N GLN A 145 -21.27 30.35 13.00
CA GLN A 145 -21.42 29.02 12.40
C GLN A 145 -21.31 27.93 13.47
N ILE A 146 -22.19 26.94 13.35
CA ILE A 146 -22.20 25.75 14.23
C ILE A 146 -21.05 24.81 13.82
N GLU A 147 -20.40 24.22 14.82
CA GLU A 147 -19.38 23.20 14.61
C GLU A 147 -19.99 21.98 13.93
N ASP A 148 -19.32 21.49 12.86
CA ASP A 148 -19.70 20.27 12.17
C ASP A 148 -19.16 19.05 12.95
N ALA A 149 -20.00 18.03 13.13
CA ALA A 149 -19.64 16.79 13.81
C ALA A 149 -18.43 16.09 13.14
N GLN A 150 -18.28 16.21 11.83
CA GLN A 150 -17.14 15.67 11.10
C GLN A 150 -15.83 16.34 11.52
N GLN A 151 -15.83 17.66 11.65
CA GLN A 151 -14.65 18.43 12.04
C GLN A 151 -14.26 18.16 13.50
N SER A 152 -15.27 18.00 14.37
CA SER A 152 -15.01 17.59 15.76
C SER A 152 -14.36 16.21 15.83
N ALA A 153 -14.81 15.24 15.02
CA ALA A 153 -14.20 13.93 14.93
C ALA A 153 -12.75 14.01 14.39
N GLU A 154 -12.49 14.80 13.36
CA GLU A 154 -11.13 15.01 12.83
C GLU A 154 -10.18 15.61 13.87
N TYR A 155 -10.66 16.51 14.70
CA TYR A 155 -9.85 17.06 15.79
C TYR A 155 -9.57 16.03 16.88
N GLN A 156 -10.52 15.19 17.23
CA GLN A 156 -10.31 14.09 18.17
C GLN A 156 -9.28 13.09 17.63
N ASP A 157 -9.31 12.79 16.34
CA ASP A 157 -8.30 11.94 15.68
C ASP A 157 -6.89 12.55 15.80
N VAL A 158 -6.76 13.88 15.64
CA VAL A 158 -5.47 14.57 15.80
C VAL A 158 -4.97 14.51 17.25
N LEU A 159 -5.86 14.65 18.23
CA LEU A 159 -5.51 14.52 19.65
C LEU A 159 -5.08 13.08 20.01
N GLN A 160 -5.76 12.09 19.45
CA GLN A 160 -5.40 10.69 19.63
C GLN A 160 -4.03 10.38 19.01
N GLN A 161 -3.76 10.87 17.80
CA GLN A 161 -2.45 10.74 17.16
C GLN A 161 -1.32 11.37 17.99
N GLU A 162 -1.57 12.52 18.64
CA GLU A 162 -0.61 13.15 19.53
C GLU A 162 -0.33 12.27 20.78
N ALA A 163 -1.37 11.71 21.37
CA ALA A 163 -1.26 10.81 22.52
C ALA A 163 -0.47 9.55 22.16
N ASP A 164 -0.78 8.95 21.01
CA ASP A 164 -0.10 7.75 20.51
C ASP A 164 1.38 8.03 20.23
N LEU A 165 1.70 9.16 19.59
CA LEU A 165 3.09 9.56 19.35
C LEU A 165 3.85 9.79 20.65
N THR A 166 3.20 10.39 21.64
CA THR A 166 3.80 10.65 22.98
C THR A 166 4.03 9.34 23.74
N SER A 167 3.19 8.34 23.55
CA SER A 167 3.35 7.00 24.14
C SER A 167 4.38 6.12 23.41
N GLY A 168 5.03 6.64 22.35
CA GLY A 168 6.12 5.96 21.64
C GLY A 168 5.69 5.23 20.36
N HIS A 169 4.45 5.36 19.91
CA HIS A 169 4.02 4.80 18.64
C HIS A 169 4.58 5.61 17.47
N GLY A 170 4.91 4.91 16.37
CA GLY A 170 5.33 5.55 15.13
C GLY A 170 4.12 6.00 14.30
N VAL A 171 4.32 7.05 13.50
CA VAL A 171 3.34 7.50 12.50
C VAL A 171 3.72 6.95 11.14
N ILE A 172 2.77 6.36 10.44
CA ILE A 172 2.94 5.80 9.10
C ILE A 172 1.93 6.46 8.17
N ARG A 173 2.41 6.97 7.05
CA ARG A 173 1.55 7.30 5.92
C ARG A 173 1.40 6.05 5.07
N TYR A 174 0.20 5.71 4.67
CA TYR A 174 -0.03 4.53 3.84
C TYR A 174 -1.01 4.81 2.71
N THR A 175 -0.82 4.09 1.61
CA THR A 175 -1.69 4.14 0.42
C THR A 175 -1.98 2.72 -0.02
N GLY A 176 -3.25 2.40 -0.18
CA GLY A 176 -3.71 1.11 -0.67
C GLY A 176 -4.04 1.17 -2.16
N LEU A 177 -3.52 0.22 -2.93
CA LEU A 177 -3.82 0.05 -4.35
C LEU A 177 -4.32 -1.36 -4.61
N ILE A 178 -5.31 -1.48 -5.48
CA ILE A 178 -5.81 -2.76 -5.98
C ILE A 178 -5.64 -2.76 -7.49
N ALA A 179 -4.75 -3.62 -7.99
CA ALA A 179 -4.62 -3.83 -9.42
C ALA A 179 -5.42 -5.08 -9.84
N VAL A 180 -6.16 -4.96 -10.91
CA VAL A 180 -6.94 -6.04 -11.53
C VAL A 180 -6.39 -6.26 -12.92
N SER A 181 -6.17 -7.53 -13.31
CA SER A 181 -5.60 -7.88 -14.59
C SER A 181 -6.45 -8.94 -15.29
N ALA A 182 -6.66 -8.75 -16.58
CA ALA A 182 -7.35 -9.70 -17.43
C ALA A 182 -6.61 -9.85 -18.78
N THR A 183 -6.59 -11.05 -19.33
CA THR A 183 -6.16 -11.29 -20.72
C THR A 183 -7.34 -11.08 -21.64
N SER A 184 -7.14 -10.38 -22.75
CA SER A 184 -8.13 -10.38 -23.84
C SER A 184 -8.17 -11.77 -24.47
N ASN A 185 -9.29 -12.43 -24.38
CA ASN A 185 -9.57 -13.60 -25.22
C ASN A 185 -10.05 -13.14 -26.58
#